data_e17762c4ffc358c9f50a4dfd7416cb6e
#
_entry.id   e17762c4ffc358c9f50a4dfd7416cb6e
#
_cell.length_a   1.000
_cell.length_b   1.000
_cell.length_c   1.000
_cell.angle_alpha   90.00
_cell.angle_beta   90.00
_cell.angle_gamma   90.00
#
_symmetry.space_group_name_H-M   'P 1'
#
loop_
_entity.id
_entity.type
_entity.pdbx_description
1 polymer ?
#
loop_
_entity_poly.entity_id
_entity_poly.type
_entity_poly.pdbx_seq_one_letter_code
_entity_poly.pdbx_strand_id
1 'polypeptide(L)'
;MAKLIPGKIRTEGIGFYEKGQISISEVKNRIIYSRVSDYNLRYSLADDAVFCSCEFFQKKQYCAHLAGLEYFLKNDAEGKEVLAKLELEETSQQETQGKVSFGSLFLDKILPRDQENPKYQLSAVGQEDAYTGEFLWTLRLSRLPDEKSYVVRDIRAFLQTIQKEAPYQIGKSYFEPLRFEEFDRPSQDLLMFLRGFLTTKDDSLIFQNAGRHIAFPASLLEEGVTRLMELNSFHLAYSVFDFQQVFFQDLHEDAGIFSFELEESADYLELVISEQYYKLLYNGEFLFYGDTFFQLNHQQQRILAALRDLPIDSDRKKRLQFDSSDQGKLATSLLEFKKMGSLSAPKELMIHEFQPHFSFDLLASGEIEAKLVFVYESLTVASQEELDNLPFASDFRMEQKVFQTLLQAGFEAEFESRRPALLP
;
A
#
# COMPACT_ATOMS: atom_id res chain seq x y z
N MET A 1 -20.74 -6.78 -11.60
CA MET A 1 -21.32 -8.17 -11.59
C MET A 1 -22.73 -8.10 -11.07
N ALA A 2 -23.73 -8.31 -11.92
CA ALA A 2 -25.12 -8.43 -11.49
C ALA A 2 -25.24 -9.62 -10.52
N LYS A 3 -25.74 -9.39 -9.32
CA LYS A 3 -26.01 -10.49 -8.37
C LYS A 3 -27.04 -11.44 -9.00
N LEU A 4 -26.74 -12.73 -8.96
CA LEU A 4 -27.66 -13.76 -9.44
C LEU A 4 -29.00 -13.67 -8.69
N ILE A 5 -30.07 -13.34 -9.41
CA ILE A 5 -31.41 -13.26 -8.82
C ILE A 5 -31.93 -14.69 -8.59
N PRO A 6 -32.34 -15.05 -7.36
CA PRO A 6 -32.88 -16.38 -7.04
C PRO A 6 -34.11 -16.74 -7.86
N GLY A 7 -34.27 -18.01 -8.25
CA GLY A 7 -35.31 -18.47 -9.13
C GLY A 7 -36.75 -18.09 -8.69
N LYS A 8 -37.05 -18.17 -7.39
CA LYS A 8 -38.35 -17.77 -6.82
C LYS A 8 -38.65 -16.29 -7.07
N ILE A 9 -37.68 -15.42 -6.96
CA ILE A 9 -37.80 -13.96 -7.20
C ILE A 9 -37.92 -13.68 -8.70
N ARG A 10 -37.24 -14.47 -9.55
CA ARG A 10 -37.43 -14.40 -11.01
C ARG A 10 -38.85 -14.75 -11.44
N THR A 11 -39.43 -15.82 -10.88
CA THR A 11 -40.80 -16.20 -11.15
C THR A 11 -41.79 -15.10 -10.74
N GLU A 12 -41.58 -14.46 -9.61
CA GLU A 12 -42.38 -13.31 -9.18
C GLU A 12 -42.23 -12.12 -10.14
N GLY A 13 -41.02 -11.86 -10.62
CA GLY A 13 -40.73 -10.83 -11.61
C GLY A 13 -41.42 -11.07 -12.93
N ILE A 14 -41.45 -12.31 -13.45
CA ILE A 14 -42.19 -12.68 -14.66
C ILE A 14 -43.67 -12.40 -14.46
N GLY A 15 -44.22 -12.60 -13.26
CA GLY A 15 -45.62 -12.28 -12.97
C GLY A 15 -45.98 -10.79 -13.13
N PHE A 16 -45.06 -9.84 -12.96
CA PHE A 16 -45.27 -8.42 -13.28
C PHE A 16 -45.38 -8.22 -14.80
N TYR A 17 -44.56 -8.92 -15.57
CA TYR A 17 -44.60 -8.89 -17.02
C TYR A 17 -45.94 -9.44 -17.54
N GLU A 18 -46.35 -10.61 -17.09
CA GLU A 18 -47.61 -11.25 -17.51
C GLU A 18 -48.84 -10.42 -17.18
N LYS A 19 -48.80 -9.60 -16.13
CA LYS A 19 -49.87 -8.67 -15.73
C LYS A 19 -49.82 -7.33 -16.45
N GLY A 20 -48.84 -7.09 -17.34
CA GLY A 20 -48.67 -5.83 -18.06
C GLY A 20 -48.29 -4.65 -17.14
N GLN A 21 -47.62 -4.93 -16.02
CA GLN A 21 -47.29 -3.93 -15.00
C GLN A 21 -45.87 -3.33 -15.20
N ILE A 22 -45.30 -3.44 -16.41
CA ILE A 22 -44.00 -2.91 -16.76
C ILE A 22 -44.14 -1.88 -17.86
N SER A 23 -43.58 -0.72 -17.67
CA SER A 23 -43.55 0.36 -18.69
C SER A 23 -42.19 1.05 -18.70
N ILE A 24 -41.70 1.39 -19.88
CA ILE A 24 -40.53 2.23 -20.07
C ILE A 24 -40.99 3.68 -20.08
N SER A 25 -40.43 4.49 -19.18
CA SER A 25 -40.78 5.91 -19.03
C SER A 25 -39.92 6.80 -19.92
N GLU A 26 -38.60 6.53 -19.97
CA GLU A 26 -37.65 7.32 -20.74
C GLU A 26 -36.38 6.48 -21.01
N VAL A 27 -35.76 6.74 -22.16
CA VAL A 27 -34.43 6.21 -22.46
C VAL A 27 -33.52 7.38 -22.82
N LYS A 28 -32.50 7.62 -22.01
CA LYS A 28 -31.58 8.75 -22.19
C LYS A 28 -30.18 8.41 -21.68
N ASN A 29 -29.17 8.80 -22.47
CA ASN A 29 -27.74 8.56 -22.09
C ASN A 29 -27.46 7.09 -21.78
N ARG A 30 -28.02 6.13 -22.54
CA ARG A 30 -27.87 4.68 -22.30
C ARG A 30 -28.44 4.19 -20.97
N ILE A 31 -29.32 4.97 -20.37
CA ILE A 31 -30.04 4.61 -19.16
C ILE A 31 -31.52 4.43 -19.51
N ILE A 32 -32.06 3.27 -19.16
CA ILE A 32 -33.47 2.96 -19.27
C ILE A 32 -34.14 3.32 -17.94
N TYR A 33 -35.05 4.28 -17.97
CA TYR A 33 -35.93 4.60 -16.86
C TYR A 33 -37.23 3.87 -17.07
N SER A 34 -37.67 3.09 -16.10
CA SER A 34 -38.86 2.27 -16.19
C SER A 34 -39.63 2.25 -14.88
N ARG A 35 -40.89 1.87 -14.98
CA ARG A 35 -41.76 1.65 -13.83
C ARG A 35 -42.26 0.20 -13.88
N VAL A 36 -42.12 -0.50 -12.74
CA VAL A 36 -42.67 -1.84 -12.56
C VAL A 36 -43.60 -1.82 -11.35
N SER A 37 -44.91 -2.00 -11.60
CA SER A 37 -45.94 -1.74 -10.60
C SER A 37 -45.83 -0.30 -10.06
N ASP A 38 -45.64 -0.13 -8.76
CA ASP A 38 -45.53 1.20 -8.12
C ASP A 38 -44.09 1.67 -7.94
N TYR A 39 -43.10 0.94 -8.46
CA TYR A 39 -41.68 1.21 -8.19
C TYR A 39 -40.97 1.70 -9.45
N ASN A 40 -40.10 2.71 -9.26
CA ASN A 40 -39.27 3.24 -10.31
C ASN A 40 -37.93 2.50 -10.37
N LEU A 41 -37.52 2.16 -11.60
CA LEU A 41 -36.26 1.47 -11.87
C LEU A 41 -35.39 2.30 -12.81
N ARG A 42 -34.09 2.15 -12.65
CA ARG A 42 -33.06 2.67 -13.55
C ARG A 42 -32.10 1.55 -13.90
N TYR A 43 -31.92 1.30 -15.17
CA TYR A 43 -31.02 0.30 -15.72
C TYR A 43 -30.02 0.97 -16.64
N SER A 44 -28.75 1.00 -16.27
CA SER A 44 -27.66 1.57 -17.07
C SER A 44 -26.95 0.46 -17.82
N LEU A 45 -26.88 0.58 -19.15
CA LEU A 45 -26.16 -0.35 -20.01
C LEU A 45 -24.65 -0.02 -20.08
N ALA A 46 -24.27 1.23 -19.78
CA ALA A 46 -22.87 1.65 -19.82
C ALA A 46 -22.04 1.06 -18.67
N ASP A 47 -22.62 1.06 -17.46
CA ASP A 47 -21.92 0.72 -16.22
C ASP A 47 -22.40 -0.61 -15.62
N ASP A 48 -23.31 -1.32 -16.29
CA ASP A 48 -24.03 -2.50 -15.76
C ASP A 48 -24.64 -2.23 -14.37
N ALA A 49 -25.04 -0.96 -14.15
CA ALA A 49 -25.59 -0.48 -12.89
C ALA A 49 -27.11 -0.50 -12.90
N VAL A 50 -27.68 -1.04 -11.84
CA VAL A 50 -29.13 -1.16 -11.69
C VAL A 50 -29.60 -0.53 -10.39
N PHE A 51 -30.80 0.04 -10.40
CA PHE A 51 -31.45 0.62 -9.23
C PHE A 51 -32.95 0.34 -9.25
N CYS A 52 -33.52 0.06 -8.07
CA CYS A 52 -34.96 -0.01 -7.86
C CYS A 52 -35.32 0.71 -6.56
N SER A 53 -36.42 1.47 -6.56
CA SER A 53 -36.86 2.23 -5.39
C SER A 53 -37.49 1.37 -4.27
N CYS A 54 -37.64 0.03 -4.43
CA CYS A 54 -38.25 -0.83 -3.42
C CYS A 54 -37.28 -1.12 -2.25
N GLU A 55 -37.81 -1.27 -1.05
CA GLU A 55 -37.02 -1.60 0.16
C GLU A 55 -36.22 -2.89 0.05
N PHE A 56 -36.77 -3.88 -0.67
CA PHE A 56 -36.10 -5.17 -0.84
C PHE A 56 -34.79 -5.00 -1.64
N PHE A 57 -34.82 -4.19 -2.70
CA PHE A 57 -33.62 -3.87 -3.49
C PHE A 57 -32.58 -3.12 -2.64
N GLN A 58 -33.02 -2.16 -1.84
CA GLN A 58 -32.09 -1.41 -0.97
C GLN A 58 -31.31 -2.30 -0.01
N LYS A 59 -31.94 -3.39 0.48
CA LYS A 59 -31.34 -4.34 1.41
C LYS A 59 -30.49 -5.43 0.75
N LYS A 60 -30.90 -5.88 -0.45
CA LYS A 60 -30.35 -7.09 -1.09
C LYS A 60 -29.61 -6.84 -2.39
N GLN A 61 -29.83 -5.66 -3.00
CA GLN A 61 -29.29 -5.27 -4.32
C GLN A 61 -29.81 -6.15 -5.48
N TYR A 62 -30.97 -6.79 -5.32
CA TYR A 62 -31.78 -7.45 -6.33
C TYR A 62 -33.23 -7.50 -5.85
N CYS A 63 -34.20 -7.61 -6.77
CA CYS A 63 -35.62 -7.72 -6.42
C CYS A 63 -36.43 -8.31 -7.58
N ALA A 64 -37.70 -8.62 -7.33
CA ALA A 64 -38.62 -9.12 -8.37
C ALA A 64 -38.91 -8.07 -9.44
N HIS A 65 -38.95 -6.78 -9.10
CA HIS A 65 -39.19 -5.71 -10.08
C HIS A 65 -38.06 -5.65 -11.11
N LEU A 66 -36.78 -5.76 -10.66
CA LEU A 66 -35.63 -5.83 -11.55
C LEU A 66 -35.67 -7.08 -12.43
N ALA A 67 -36.01 -8.24 -11.88
CA ALA A 67 -36.15 -9.47 -12.63
C ALA A 67 -37.25 -9.38 -13.70
N GLY A 68 -38.35 -8.68 -13.39
CA GLY A 68 -39.44 -8.40 -14.35
C GLY A 68 -38.98 -7.50 -15.49
N LEU A 69 -38.25 -6.42 -15.17
CA LEU A 69 -37.69 -5.54 -16.20
C LEU A 69 -36.69 -6.27 -17.10
N GLU A 70 -35.77 -7.05 -16.53
CA GLU A 70 -34.83 -7.86 -17.33
C GLU A 70 -35.56 -8.85 -18.26
N TYR A 71 -36.64 -9.46 -17.79
CA TYR A 71 -37.44 -10.37 -18.58
C TYR A 71 -38.16 -9.63 -19.71
N PHE A 72 -38.77 -8.48 -19.41
CA PHE A 72 -39.43 -7.60 -20.39
C PHE A 72 -38.47 -7.17 -21.51
N LEU A 73 -37.30 -6.65 -21.15
CA LEU A 73 -36.30 -6.21 -22.12
C LEU A 73 -35.84 -7.33 -23.08
N LYS A 74 -35.81 -8.58 -22.60
CA LYS A 74 -35.35 -9.75 -23.39
C LYS A 74 -36.47 -10.40 -24.23
N ASN A 75 -37.72 -10.34 -23.77
CA ASN A 75 -38.80 -11.17 -24.34
C ASN A 75 -39.93 -10.36 -25.01
N ASP A 76 -40.15 -9.13 -24.54
CA ASP A 76 -41.18 -8.25 -25.13
C ASP A 76 -40.69 -7.57 -26.40
N ALA A 77 -41.63 -7.21 -27.29
CA ALA A 77 -41.32 -6.55 -28.56
C ALA A 77 -40.79 -5.13 -28.34
N GLU A 78 -41.43 -4.35 -27.45
CA GLU A 78 -41.00 -3.00 -27.07
C GLU A 78 -39.65 -3.02 -26.36
N GLY A 79 -39.45 -3.97 -25.44
CA GLY A 79 -38.19 -4.14 -24.75
C GLY A 79 -37.02 -4.45 -25.67
N LYS A 80 -37.24 -5.33 -26.68
CA LYS A 80 -36.26 -5.66 -27.71
C LYS A 80 -35.95 -4.47 -28.63
N GLU A 81 -36.96 -3.69 -28.99
CA GLU A 81 -36.77 -2.49 -29.80
C GLU A 81 -35.91 -1.44 -29.09
N VAL A 82 -36.14 -1.27 -27.79
CA VAL A 82 -35.32 -0.37 -26.95
C VAL A 82 -33.87 -0.83 -26.85
N LEU A 83 -33.63 -2.13 -26.63
CA LEU A 83 -32.27 -2.68 -26.61
C LEU A 83 -31.59 -2.53 -27.98
N ALA A 84 -32.31 -2.84 -29.09
CA ALA A 84 -31.76 -2.73 -30.43
C ALA A 84 -31.41 -1.27 -30.80
N LYS A 85 -32.22 -0.28 -30.39
CA LYS A 85 -31.90 1.14 -30.59
C LYS A 85 -30.62 1.55 -29.84
N LEU A 86 -30.47 1.07 -28.61
CA LEU A 86 -29.29 1.36 -27.80
C LEU A 86 -28.03 0.66 -28.31
N GLU A 87 -28.15 -0.54 -28.88
CA GLU A 87 -27.05 -1.25 -29.55
C GLU A 87 -26.67 -0.58 -30.90
N LEU A 88 -27.65 -0.04 -31.64
CA LEU A 88 -27.40 0.73 -32.88
C LEU A 88 -26.70 2.07 -32.57
N GLU A 89 -27.04 2.74 -31.47
CA GLU A 89 -26.33 3.94 -31.02
C GLU A 89 -24.89 3.61 -30.62
N GLU A 90 -24.61 2.42 -30.10
CA GLU A 90 -23.27 1.93 -29.81
C GLU A 90 -22.44 1.70 -31.09
N THR A 91 -23.06 1.10 -32.12
CA THR A 91 -22.43 0.81 -33.41
C THR A 91 -22.14 2.10 -34.21
N SER A 92 -23.06 3.07 -34.17
CA SER A 92 -22.89 4.35 -34.87
C SER A 92 -21.89 5.28 -34.18
N GLN A 93 -21.70 5.19 -32.86
CA GLN A 93 -20.64 5.89 -32.14
C GLN A 93 -19.27 5.22 -32.31
N GLN A 94 -19.24 3.90 -32.52
CA GLN A 94 -18.00 3.15 -32.82
C GLN A 94 -17.51 3.36 -34.25
N GLU A 95 -18.39 3.63 -35.20
CA GLU A 95 -17.99 3.92 -36.61
C GLU A 95 -17.42 5.34 -36.80
N THR A 96 -17.75 6.29 -35.90
CA THR A 96 -17.21 7.66 -35.91
C THR A 96 -15.95 7.81 -35.02
N GLN A 97 -15.71 6.91 -34.08
CA GLN A 97 -14.44 6.78 -33.40
C GLN A 97 -13.68 5.64 -34.08
N GLY A 98 -12.65 5.99 -34.89
CA GLY A 98 -11.80 5.01 -35.56
C GLY A 98 -11.43 3.88 -34.59
N LYS A 99 -11.41 2.62 -35.10
CA LYS A 99 -11.16 1.38 -34.35
C LYS A 99 -10.05 1.56 -33.33
N VAL A 100 -10.43 1.91 -32.10
CA VAL A 100 -9.48 1.94 -30.97
C VAL A 100 -9.17 0.49 -30.66
N SER A 101 -7.99 0.04 -31.06
CA SER A 101 -7.54 -1.32 -30.74
C SER A 101 -7.31 -1.44 -29.22
N PHE A 102 -7.43 -2.65 -28.66
CA PHE A 102 -7.04 -2.90 -27.26
C PHE A 102 -5.59 -2.45 -26.96
N GLY A 103 -4.71 -2.49 -27.97
CA GLY A 103 -3.37 -1.93 -27.89
C GLY A 103 -3.37 -0.41 -27.72
N SER A 104 -4.23 0.33 -28.41
CA SER A 104 -4.35 1.78 -28.22
C SER A 104 -4.89 2.12 -26.84
N LEU A 105 -5.89 1.41 -26.34
CA LEU A 105 -6.40 1.60 -24.97
C LEU A 105 -5.34 1.26 -23.90
N PHE A 106 -4.51 0.27 -24.16
CA PHE A 106 -3.39 -0.05 -23.29
C PHE A 106 -2.33 1.06 -23.33
N LEU A 107 -1.96 1.51 -24.52
CA LEU A 107 -1.03 2.63 -24.68
C LEU A 107 -1.56 3.92 -24.06
N ASP A 108 -2.85 4.22 -24.18
CA ASP A 108 -3.49 5.36 -23.52
C ASP A 108 -3.43 5.30 -21.97
N LYS A 109 -3.28 4.09 -21.41
CA LYS A 109 -3.11 3.90 -19.97
C LYS A 109 -1.67 4.02 -19.49
N ILE A 110 -0.71 3.61 -20.33
CA ILE A 110 0.72 3.57 -19.95
C ILE A 110 1.52 4.74 -20.51
N LEU A 111 1.07 5.34 -21.61
CA LEU A 111 1.67 6.56 -22.12
C LEU A 111 0.97 7.76 -21.48
N PRO A 112 1.71 8.74 -20.95
CA PRO A 112 1.10 9.99 -20.54
C PRO A 112 0.37 10.58 -21.75
N ARG A 113 -0.92 10.87 -21.58
CA ARG A 113 -1.64 11.70 -22.54
C ARG A 113 -1.01 13.07 -22.43
N ASP A 114 -0.16 13.43 -23.37
CA ASP A 114 0.31 14.81 -23.50
C ASP A 114 -0.93 15.68 -23.64
N GLN A 115 -1.26 16.40 -22.56
CA GLN A 115 -2.19 17.50 -22.69
C GLN A 115 -1.51 18.53 -23.58
N GLU A 116 -2.03 18.68 -24.77
CA GLU A 116 -1.57 19.73 -25.67
C GLU A 116 -1.76 21.08 -24.94
N ASN A 117 -0.68 21.58 -24.33
CA ASN A 117 -0.57 22.85 -23.63
C ASN A 117 -1.31 23.00 -22.29
N PRO A 118 -0.84 22.37 -21.19
CA PRO A 118 -1.31 22.73 -19.86
C PRO A 118 -1.04 24.22 -19.57
N LYS A 119 -1.96 24.86 -18.87
CA LYS A 119 -1.82 26.27 -18.48
C LYS A 119 -1.15 26.40 -17.10
N TYR A 120 -1.30 25.40 -16.26
CA TYR A 120 -0.78 25.39 -14.90
C TYR A 120 0.00 24.12 -14.60
N GLN A 121 1.01 24.26 -13.75
CA GLN A 121 1.74 23.14 -13.18
C GLN A 121 2.06 23.41 -11.71
N LEU A 122 2.15 22.31 -10.93
CA LEU A 122 2.57 22.35 -9.55
C LEU A 122 4.01 21.89 -9.40
N SER A 123 4.65 22.38 -8.37
CA SER A 123 5.93 21.88 -7.88
C SER A 123 5.90 21.77 -6.36
N ALA A 124 6.77 20.95 -5.79
CA ALA A 124 6.82 20.68 -4.36
C ALA A 124 8.20 20.97 -3.78
N VAL A 125 8.19 21.57 -2.59
CA VAL A 125 9.41 21.78 -1.80
C VAL A 125 9.16 21.23 -0.41
N GLY A 126 9.93 20.19 -0.04
CA GLY A 126 9.97 19.61 1.29
C GLY A 126 11.05 20.25 2.15
N GLN A 127 10.76 20.42 3.42
CA GLN A 127 11.72 20.88 4.42
C GLN A 127 11.44 20.27 5.77
N GLU A 128 12.45 20.14 6.60
CA GLU A 128 12.30 19.70 7.98
C GLU A 128 11.51 20.74 8.79
N ASP A 129 10.53 20.28 9.56
CA ASP A 129 9.85 21.08 10.57
C ASP A 129 10.71 21.11 11.85
N ALA A 130 11.06 22.31 12.29
CA ALA A 130 11.92 22.51 13.47
C ALA A 130 11.30 22.01 14.79
N TYR A 131 9.98 21.84 14.85
CA TYR A 131 9.26 21.43 16.07
C TYR A 131 9.02 19.93 16.14
N THR A 132 8.54 19.34 15.06
CA THR A 132 8.24 17.90 15.01
C THR A 132 9.42 17.08 14.50
N GLY A 133 10.33 17.72 13.77
CA GLY A 133 11.40 17.05 13.08
C GLY A 133 10.95 16.26 11.85
N GLU A 134 9.69 16.28 11.48
CA GLU A 134 9.16 15.61 10.28
C GLU A 134 9.29 16.51 9.05
N PHE A 135 9.05 15.95 7.87
CA PHE A 135 9.09 16.74 6.66
C PHE A 135 7.73 17.36 6.33
N LEU A 136 7.74 18.67 6.09
CA LEU A 136 6.59 19.44 5.63
C LEU A 136 6.79 19.85 4.17
N TRP A 137 5.71 19.74 3.39
CA TRP A 137 5.72 19.99 1.96
C TRP A 137 4.94 21.25 1.61
N THR A 138 5.58 22.15 0.88
CA THR A 138 4.98 23.37 0.34
C THR A 138 4.72 23.19 -1.15
N LEU A 139 3.51 23.46 -1.60
CA LEU A 139 3.18 23.48 -3.02
C LEU A 139 3.43 24.87 -3.61
N ARG A 140 3.86 24.88 -4.84
CA ARG A 140 4.04 26.09 -5.64
C ARG A 140 3.29 25.93 -6.97
N LEU A 141 2.63 26.98 -7.40
CA LEU A 141 1.88 27.05 -8.65
C LEU A 141 2.65 27.87 -9.67
N SER A 142 2.85 27.34 -10.86
CA SER A 142 3.38 28.06 -12.03
C SER A 142 2.29 28.16 -13.09
N ARG A 143 2.21 29.34 -13.73
CA ARG A 143 1.41 29.57 -14.92
C ARG A 143 2.32 29.49 -16.14
N LEU A 144 2.02 28.58 -17.03
CA LEU A 144 2.82 28.38 -18.24
C LEU A 144 2.45 29.42 -19.32
N PRO A 145 3.40 29.87 -20.15
CA PRO A 145 4.80 29.46 -20.21
C PRO A 145 5.73 30.24 -19.24
N ASP A 146 5.18 30.93 -18.23
CA ASP A 146 6.01 31.70 -17.29
C ASP A 146 6.85 30.75 -16.43
N GLU A 147 8.13 31.06 -16.23
CA GLU A 147 9.03 30.30 -15.37
C GLU A 147 8.83 30.59 -13.87
N LYS A 148 7.99 31.56 -13.53
CA LYS A 148 7.76 31.98 -12.15
C LYS A 148 6.80 31.08 -11.43
N SER A 149 7.24 30.54 -10.29
CA SER A 149 6.41 29.75 -9.38
C SER A 149 6.04 30.55 -8.13
N TYR A 150 4.80 30.37 -7.66
CA TYR A 150 4.24 31.08 -6.51
C TYR A 150 3.76 30.10 -5.44
N VAL A 151 4.10 30.38 -4.18
CA VAL A 151 3.69 29.53 -3.06
C VAL A 151 2.17 29.53 -2.91
N VAL A 152 1.58 28.35 -2.84
CA VAL A 152 0.17 28.14 -2.45
C VAL A 152 0.08 28.35 -0.95
N ARG A 153 -0.52 29.47 -0.53
CA ARG A 153 -0.54 29.88 0.89
C ARG A 153 -1.52 29.11 1.75
N ASP A 154 -2.58 28.62 1.15
CA ASP A 154 -3.61 27.80 1.77
C ASP A 154 -4.05 26.76 0.77
N ILE A 155 -3.59 25.52 0.97
CA ILE A 155 -3.82 24.40 0.06
C ILE A 155 -5.29 23.97 0.08
N ARG A 156 -5.97 24.06 1.25
CA ARG A 156 -7.41 23.77 1.35
C ARG A 156 -8.23 24.74 0.51
N ALA A 157 -8.00 26.04 0.71
CA ALA A 157 -8.69 27.07 -0.05
C ALA A 157 -8.37 26.96 -1.55
N PHE A 158 -7.15 26.60 -1.91
CA PHE A 158 -6.71 26.35 -3.29
C PHE A 158 -7.49 25.20 -3.92
N LEU A 159 -7.57 24.04 -3.25
CA LEU A 159 -8.33 22.87 -3.72
C LEU A 159 -9.83 23.20 -3.87
N GLN A 160 -10.41 23.94 -2.91
CA GLN A 160 -11.81 24.37 -3.00
C GLN A 160 -12.04 25.36 -4.14
N THR A 161 -11.06 26.22 -4.43
CA THR A 161 -11.12 27.18 -5.54
C THR A 161 -11.14 26.45 -6.88
N ILE A 162 -10.29 25.46 -7.07
CA ILE A 162 -10.28 24.61 -8.26
C ILE A 162 -11.62 23.86 -8.40
N GLN A 163 -12.13 23.29 -7.31
CA GLN A 163 -13.40 22.57 -7.33
C GLN A 163 -14.59 23.43 -7.76
N LYS A 164 -14.54 24.74 -7.43
CA LYS A 164 -15.60 25.70 -7.76
C LYS A 164 -15.33 26.47 -9.05
N GLU A 165 -14.22 26.20 -9.73
CA GLU A 165 -13.71 26.98 -10.86
C GLU A 165 -13.67 28.48 -10.57
N ALA A 166 -13.35 28.84 -9.33
CA ALA A 166 -13.39 30.22 -8.88
C ALA A 166 -12.07 30.94 -9.21
N PRO A 167 -12.09 32.30 -9.30
CA PRO A 167 -10.89 33.08 -9.50
C PRO A 167 -9.89 32.92 -8.35
N TYR A 168 -8.61 32.74 -8.70
CA TYR A 168 -7.49 32.61 -7.79
C TYR A 168 -6.40 33.62 -8.10
N GLN A 169 -5.81 34.19 -7.05
CA GLN A 169 -4.71 35.17 -7.21
C GLN A 169 -3.38 34.46 -7.35
N ILE A 170 -2.80 34.49 -8.53
CA ILE A 170 -1.46 33.94 -8.83
C ILE A 170 -0.46 35.09 -8.81
N GLY A 171 0.36 35.16 -7.76
CA GLY A 171 1.29 36.28 -7.58
C GLY A 171 0.58 37.62 -7.50
N LYS A 172 1.13 38.65 -8.17
CA LYS A 172 0.55 40.00 -8.23
C LYS A 172 -0.16 40.28 -9.55
N SER A 173 0.08 39.46 -10.57
CA SER A 173 -0.23 39.79 -11.97
C SER A 173 -1.49 39.10 -12.50
N TYR A 174 -1.87 37.93 -11.96
CA TYR A 174 -2.95 37.14 -12.50
C TYR A 174 -4.05 36.91 -11.47
N PHE A 175 -5.28 37.16 -11.86
CA PHE A 175 -6.50 36.82 -11.09
C PHE A 175 -7.49 36.20 -12.06
N GLU A 176 -7.52 34.86 -12.12
CA GLU A 176 -8.27 34.11 -13.12
C GLU A 176 -8.82 32.81 -12.53
N PRO A 177 -9.92 32.28 -13.11
CA PRO A 177 -10.47 30.98 -12.68
C PRO A 177 -9.44 29.88 -12.87
N LEU A 178 -9.34 29.00 -11.86
CA LEU A 178 -8.57 27.77 -11.97
C LEU A 178 -9.50 26.64 -12.34
N ARG A 179 -9.20 25.96 -13.44
CA ARG A 179 -9.89 24.76 -13.88
C ARG A 179 -8.97 23.56 -13.76
N PHE A 180 -9.53 22.46 -13.26
CA PHE A 180 -8.77 21.22 -13.04
C PHE A 180 -8.10 20.70 -14.33
N GLU A 181 -8.81 20.76 -15.44
CA GLU A 181 -8.35 20.28 -16.76
C GLU A 181 -7.21 21.14 -17.35
N GLU A 182 -6.97 22.34 -16.83
CA GLU A 182 -5.90 23.22 -17.27
C GLU A 182 -4.55 22.92 -16.60
N PHE A 183 -4.52 22.00 -15.62
CA PHE A 183 -3.29 21.54 -14.99
C PHE A 183 -2.64 20.41 -15.80
N ASP A 184 -1.31 20.29 -15.73
CA ASP A 184 -0.60 19.13 -16.25
C ASP A 184 -1.00 17.85 -15.49
N ARG A 185 -0.76 16.69 -16.08
CA ARG A 185 -1.24 15.41 -15.57
C ARG A 185 -0.75 15.09 -14.15
N PRO A 186 0.57 15.23 -13.83
CA PRO A 186 1.04 14.97 -12.48
C PRO A 186 0.37 15.87 -11.43
N SER A 187 0.16 17.16 -11.78
CA SER A 187 -0.56 18.09 -10.90
C SER A 187 -2.01 17.66 -10.67
N GLN A 188 -2.71 17.19 -11.72
CA GLN A 188 -4.09 16.69 -11.59
C GLN A 188 -4.14 15.48 -10.65
N ASP A 189 -3.24 14.51 -10.80
CA ASP A 189 -3.20 13.31 -9.99
C ASP A 189 -2.92 13.64 -8.51
N LEU A 190 -2.01 14.57 -8.22
CA LEU A 190 -1.80 15.10 -6.86
C LEU A 190 -3.03 15.83 -6.32
N LEU A 191 -3.65 16.71 -7.13
CA LEU A 191 -4.85 17.46 -6.70
C LEU A 191 -6.02 16.53 -6.37
N MET A 192 -6.22 15.47 -7.13
CA MET A 192 -7.23 14.44 -6.86
C MET A 192 -6.94 13.72 -5.53
N PHE A 193 -5.69 13.31 -5.31
CA PHE A 193 -5.25 12.67 -4.08
C PHE A 193 -5.50 13.57 -2.87
N LEU A 194 -5.03 14.81 -2.90
CA LEU A 194 -5.20 15.76 -1.79
C LEU A 194 -6.67 16.12 -1.54
N ARG A 195 -7.49 16.18 -2.59
CA ARG A 195 -8.93 16.46 -2.47
C ARG A 195 -9.65 15.37 -1.66
N GLY A 196 -9.19 14.12 -1.72
CA GLY A 196 -9.73 13.03 -0.92
C GLY A 196 -9.73 13.32 0.58
N PHE A 197 -8.82 14.14 1.06
CA PHE A 197 -8.69 14.48 2.48
C PHE A 197 -9.56 15.65 2.93
N LEU A 198 -10.07 16.49 2.03
CA LEU A 198 -10.89 17.67 2.41
C LEU A 198 -12.20 17.32 3.15
N THR A 199 -12.67 16.09 3.00
CA THR A 199 -13.94 15.63 3.60
C THR A 199 -13.74 14.68 4.77
N THR A 200 -12.50 14.38 5.13
CA THR A 200 -12.17 13.47 6.23
C THR A 200 -11.94 14.22 7.54
N LYS A 201 -12.04 13.51 8.67
CA LYS A 201 -11.68 14.05 9.98
C LYS A 201 -10.17 14.35 10.08
N ASP A 202 -9.38 13.80 9.18
CA ASP A 202 -7.92 13.87 9.15
C ASP A 202 -7.39 15.12 8.40
N ASP A 203 -8.28 15.96 7.89
CA ASP A 203 -7.95 17.19 7.18
C ASP A 203 -6.91 18.04 7.95
N SER A 204 -7.09 18.21 9.27
CA SER A 204 -6.17 18.99 10.10
C SER A 204 -4.81 18.33 10.33
N LEU A 205 -4.71 17.01 10.17
CA LEU A 205 -3.46 16.27 10.29
C LEU A 205 -2.60 16.44 9.03
N ILE A 206 -3.23 16.46 7.86
CA ILE A 206 -2.54 16.56 6.57
C ILE A 206 -2.22 18.01 6.22
N PHE A 207 -3.17 18.94 6.37
CA PHE A 207 -2.95 20.35 6.05
C PHE A 207 -2.60 21.15 7.29
N GLN A 208 -1.32 21.34 7.53
CA GLN A 208 -0.77 22.01 8.70
C GLN A 208 -0.50 23.50 8.47
N ASN A 209 -0.21 24.22 9.55
CA ASN A 209 0.13 25.64 9.54
C ASN A 209 -0.90 26.47 8.76
N ALA A 210 -2.19 26.35 9.14
CA ALA A 210 -3.32 27.00 8.48
C ALA A 210 -3.45 26.63 7.00
N GLY A 211 -3.12 25.38 6.64
CA GLY A 211 -3.23 24.86 5.28
C GLY A 211 -2.05 25.20 4.37
N ARG A 212 -0.99 25.78 4.92
CA ARG A 212 0.20 26.16 4.11
C ARG A 212 1.08 24.99 3.73
N HIS A 213 1.11 23.96 4.55
CA HIS A 213 1.97 22.80 4.38
C HIS A 213 1.17 21.50 4.35
N ILE A 214 1.66 20.55 3.63
CA ILE A 214 1.21 19.15 3.70
C ILE A 214 2.16 18.41 4.63
N ALA A 215 1.60 17.65 5.58
CA ALA A 215 2.31 16.67 6.39
C ALA A 215 1.66 15.31 6.14
N PHE A 216 2.37 14.38 5.54
CA PHE A 216 1.84 13.04 5.36
C PHE A 216 2.02 12.25 6.66
N PRO A 217 1.01 11.54 7.15
CA PRO A 217 1.20 10.56 8.22
C PRO A 217 2.04 9.37 7.71
N ALA A 218 2.63 8.60 8.61
CA ALA A 218 3.48 7.45 8.26
C ALA A 218 2.86 6.54 7.21
N SER A 219 1.56 6.22 7.35
CA SER A 219 0.83 5.33 6.43
C SER A 219 0.63 5.88 5.01
N LEU A 220 0.85 7.16 4.79
CA LEU A 220 0.68 7.83 3.49
C LEU A 220 1.98 8.48 3.01
N LEU A 221 3.08 8.30 3.73
CA LEU A 221 4.35 8.98 3.42
C LEU A 221 4.85 8.58 2.03
N GLU A 222 4.98 7.30 1.78
CA GLU A 222 5.47 6.78 0.50
C GLU A 222 4.56 7.20 -0.67
N GLU A 223 3.24 6.96 -0.56
CA GLU A 223 2.31 7.34 -1.63
C GLU A 223 2.30 8.86 -1.86
N GLY A 224 2.26 9.64 -0.79
CA GLY A 224 2.21 11.10 -0.88
C GLY A 224 3.47 11.69 -1.49
N VAL A 225 4.65 11.26 -1.04
CA VAL A 225 5.94 11.74 -1.55
C VAL A 225 6.18 11.28 -2.98
N THR A 226 5.80 10.04 -3.34
CA THR A 226 5.87 9.55 -4.72
C THR A 226 5.09 10.45 -5.68
N ARG A 227 3.85 10.86 -5.30
CA ARG A 227 3.05 11.79 -6.10
C ARG A 227 3.67 13.19 -6.19
N LEU A 228 4.36 13.65 -5.14
CA LEU A 228 5.10 14.90 -5.19
C LEU A 228 6.32 14.83 -6.12
N MET A 229 7.00 13.68 -6.17
CA MET A 229 8.13 13.45 -7.09
C MET A 229 7.73 13.39 -8.57
N GLU A 230 6.48 13.02 -8.86
CA GLU A 230 5.95 13.03 -10.23
C GLU A 230 5.72 14.43 -10.77
N LEU A 231 5.69 15.46 -9.93
CA LEU A 231 5.57 16.84 -10.34
C LEU A 231 6.80 17.30 -11.16
N ASN A 232 6.60 18.30 -11.98
CA ASN A 232 7.67 18.86 -12.84
C ASN A 232 8.93 19.32 -12.07
N SER A 233 8.77 19.69 -10.80
CA SER A 233 9.89 20.04 -9.92
C SER A 233 9.58 19.59 -8.50
N PHE A 234 10.45 18.75 -7.96
CA PHE A 234 10.45 18.25 -6.60
C PHE A 234 11.79 18.55 -5.94
N HIS A 235 11.75 19.06 -4.73
CA HIS A 235 12.94 19.33 -3.91
C HIS A 235 12.66 18.94 -2.47
N LEU A 236 13.59 18.23 -1.84
CA LEU A 236 13.60 17.98 -0.41
C LEU A 236 14.89 18.56 0.17
N ALA A 237 14.75 19.68 0.89
CA ALA A 237 15.86 20.31 1.59
C ALA A 237 16.04 19.69 2.97
N TYR A 238 17.16 19.03 3.21
CA TYR A 238 17.51 18.47 4.52
C TYR A 238 18.99 18.69 4.83
N SER A 239 19.26 19.31 5.98
CA SER A 239 20.61 19.73 6.36
C SER A 239 21.24 20.64 5.29
N VAL A 240 22.33 20.20 4.66
CA VAL A 240 23.02 20.92 3.57
C VAL A 240 22.70 20.35 2.20
N PHE A 241 21.86 19.36 2.11
CA PHE A 241 21.51 18.66 0.88
C PHE A 241 20.15 19.12 0.34
N ASP A 242 20.00 19.07 -0.98
CA ASP A 242 18.76 19.31 -1.73
C ASP A 242 18.54 18.13 -2.66
N PHE A 243 17.61 17.25 -2.31
CA PHE A 243 17.31 16.04 -3.04
C PHE A 243 16.20 16.32 -4.07
N GLN A 244 16.44 15.96 -5.33
CA GLN A 244 15.44 16.03 -6.41
C GLN A 244 14.70 14.73 -6.61
N GLN A 245 15.16 13.68 -5.95
CA GLN A 245 14.54 12.35 -5.90
C GLN A 245 14.85 11.71 -4.57
N VAL A 246 13.91 10.92 -4.06
CA VAL A 246 14.09 10.10 -2.85
C VAL A 246 13.60 8.69 -3.09
N PHE A 247 14.01 7.75 -2.26
CA PHE A 247 13.67 6.34 -2.40
C PHE A 247 12.99 5.83 -1.12
N PHE A 248 12.21 4.76 -1.28
CA PHE A 248 11.57 4.05 -0.18
C PHE A 248 11.99 2.59 -0.21
N GLN A 249 12.47 2.08 0.91
CA GLN A 249 12.96 0.71 1.06
C GLN A 249 12.71 0.23 2.49
N ASP A 250 12.66 -1.09 2.70
CA ASP A 250 12.80 -1.66 4.03
C ASP A 250 14.25 -1.58 4.49
N LEU A 251 14.48 -1.36 5.79
CA LEU A 251 15.85 -1.39 6.33
C LEU A 251 16.44 -2.80 6.19
N HIS A 252 17.64 -2.88 5.62
CA HIS A 252 18.33 -4.12 5.27
C HIS A 252 19.84 -4.04 5.55
N GLU A 253 20.54 -5.17 5.45
CA GLU A 253 21.97 -5.30 5.79
C GLU A 253 22.90 -4.38 4.98
N ASP A 254 22.56 -4.13 3.71
CA ASP A 254 23.39 -3.33 2.80
C ASP A 254 23.06 -1.82 2.83
N ALA A 255 22.19 -1.38 3.74
CA ALA A 255 21.84 0.04 3.86
C ALA A 255 23.03 0.96 4.23
N GLY A 256 24.10 0.38 4.76
CA GLY A 256 25.32 1.10 5.10
C GLY A 256 25.20 2.05 6.31
N ILE A 257 24.13 1.91 7.10
CA ILE A 257 23.83 2.80 8.23
C ILE A 257 24.46 2.26 9.51
N PHE A 258 24.34 0.95 9.73
CA PHE A 258 24.83 0.28 10.92
C PHE A 258 25.92 -0.73 10.60
N SER A 259 26.89 -0.86 11.51
CA SER A 259 27.87 -1.95 11.54
C SER A 259 27.92 -2.52 12.94
N PHE A 260 27.83 -3.83 13.03
CA PHE A 260 27.85 -4.60 14.25
C PHE A 260 29.08 -5.54 14.22
N GLU A 261 30.01 -5.37 15.17
CA GLU A 261 31.22 -6.17 15.28
C GLU A 261 31.19 -6.87 16.63
N LEU A 262 31.08 -8.20 16.63
CA LEU A 262 31.13 -8.98 17.85
C LEU A 262 32.52 -9.55 18.02
N GLU A 263 33.20 -9.16 19.12
CA GLU A 263 34.52 -9.59 19.47
C GLU A 263 34.47 -10.49 20.70
N GLU A 264 35.26 -11.55 20.70
CA GLU A 264 35.41 -12.47 21.83
C GLU A 264 36.67 -12.12 22.65
N SER A 265 36.47 -11.89 23.94
CA SER A 265 37.52 -11.74 24.93
C SER A 265 37.53 -12.97 25.85
N ALA A 266 38.60 -13.11 26.67
CA ALA A 266 38.74 -14.29 27.52
C ALA A 266 37.57 -14.51 28.50
N ASP A 267 36.91 -13.43 28.95
CA ASP A 267 35.91 -13.47 30.02
C ASP A 267 34.53 -12.94 29.58
N TYR A 268 34.42 -12.31 28.41
CA TYR A 268 33.18 -11.69 27.95
C TYR A 268 33.12 -11.58 26.41
N LEU A 269 31.93 -11.37 25.89
CA LEU A 269 31.68 -11.00 24.49
C LEU A 269 31.43 -9.49 24.43
N GLU A 270 32.04 -8.78 23.48
CA GLU A 270 31.86 -7.36 23.30
C GLU A 270 31.22 -7.09 21.92
N LEU A 271 30.03 -6.47 21.90
CA LEU A 271 29.39 -5.99 20.68
C LEU A 271 29.72 -4.52 20.50
N VAL A 272 30.46 -4.23 19.45
CA VAL A 272 30.82 -2.88 19.02
C VAL A 272 29.88 -2.43 17.93
N ILE A 273 29.21 -1.30 18.11
CA ILE A 273 28.20 -0.78 17.20
C ILE A 273 28.69 0.57 16.67
N SER A 274 28.76 0.65 15.35
CA SER A 274 29.02 1.89 14.61
C SER A 274 27.75 2.30 13.85
N GLU A 275 27.42 3.59 13.89
CA GLU A 275 26.25 4.11 13.21
C GLU A 275 26.57 5.39 12.44
N GLN A 276 25.98 5.55 11.27
CA GLN A 276 26.02 6.80 10.52
C GLN A 276 25.00 7.78 11.10
N TYR A 277 25.10 9.06 10.72
CA TYR A 277 24.09 10.04 11.12
C TYR A 277 22.83 9.83 10.28
N TYR A 278 21.75 9.50 10.92
CA TYR A 278 20.43 9.30 10.33
C TYR A 278 19.37 10.08 11.11
N LYS A 279 18.21 10.21 10.52
CA LYS A 279 17.05 10.86 11.14
C LYS A 279 15.92 9.86 11.35
N LEU A 280 15.40 9.78 12.56
CA LEU A 280 14.16 9.04 12.85
C LEU A 280 12.94 9.93 12.61
N LEU A 281 11.93 9.37 11.97
CA LEU A 281 10.68 10.01 11.64
C LEU A 281 9.51 9.15 12.17
N TYR A 282 8.37 9.80 12.44
CA TYR A 282 7.13 9.14 12.86
C TYR A 282 7.32 8.19 14.05
N ASN A 283 7.94 8.71 15.12
CA ASN A 283 8.27 7.95 16.33
C ASN A 283 9.10 6.68 16.05
N GLY A 284 9.87 6.66 14.99
CA GLY A 284 10.75 5.56 14.63
C GLY A 284 10.13 4.54 13.67
N GLU A 285 8.99 4.84 13.02
CA GLU A 285 8.47 4.00 11.94
C GLU A 285 9.32 4.09 10.68
N PHE A 286 9.96 5.26 10.46
CA PHE A 286 10.88 5.49 9.35
C PHE A 286 12.22 6.03 9.83
N LEU A 287 13.25 5.67 9.09
CA LEU A 287 14.61 6.22 9.20
C LEU A 287 14.95 6.88 7.86
N PHE A 288 15.42 8.13 7.88
CA PHE A 288 15.92 8.82 6.69
C PHE A 288 17.44 8.91 6.73
N TYR A 289 18.06 8.35 5.70
CA TYR A 289 19.52 8.39 5.53
C TYR A 289 19.87 8.57 4.05
N GLY A 290 20.78 9.49 3.75
CA GLY A 290 21.08 9.87 2.38
C GLY A 290 19.84 10.48 1.71
N ASP A 291 19.39 9.87 0.64
CA ASP A 291 18.18 10.19 -0.12
C ASP A 291 17.05 9.15 0.08
N THR A 292 17.18 8.26 1.07
CA THR A 292 16.30 7.10 1.22
C THR A 292 15.55 7.12 2.54
N PHE A 293 14.24 6.87 2.46
CA PHE A 293 13.38 6.56 3.60
C PHE A 293 13.36 5.04 3.80
N PHE A 294 13.89 4.58 4.91
CA PHE A 294 13.86 3.18 5.29
C PHE A 294 12.71 2.92 6.24
N GLN A 295 11.79 2.05 5.84
CA GLN A 295 10.72 1.59 6.70
C GLN A 295 11.27 0.58 7.71
N LEU A 296 10.87 0.72 8.97
CA LEU A 296 11.34 -0.10 10.09
C LEU A 296 10.22 -1.03 10.55
N ASN A 297 10.53 -2.32 10.66
CA ASN A 297 9.63 -3.25 11.34
C ASN A 297 9.68 -3.04 12.87
N HIS A 298 8.72 -3.60 13.59
CA HIS A 298 8.60 -3.43 15.04
C HIS A 298 9.86 -3.86 15.83
N GLN A 299 10.56 -4.90 15.37
CA GLN A 299 11.78 -5.36 16.05
C GLN A 299 12.92 -4.37 15.84
N GLN A 300 13.10 -3.87 14.61
CA GLN A 300 14.08 -2.83 14.30
C GLN A 300 13.82 -1.55 15.08
N GLN A 301 12.56 -1.12 15.20
CA GLN A 301 12.18 0.03 16.04
C GLN A 301 12.58 -0.16 17.50
N ARG A 302 12.33 -1.35 18.07
CA ARG A 302 12.72 -1.68 19.46
C ARG A 302 14.23 -1.66 19.65
N ILE A 303 14.99 -2.23 18.71
CA ILE A 303 16.45 -2.22 18.75
C ILE A 303 16.97 -0.78 18.70
N LEU A 304 16.48 0.05 17.75
CA LEU A 304 16.90 1.44 17.63
C LEU A 304 16.57 2.27 18.87
N ALA A 305 15.40 2.05 19.47
CA ALA A 305 15.04 2.70 20.72
C ALA A 305 16.04 2.33 21.83
N ALA A 306 16.40 1.05 21.96
CA ALA A 306 17.39 0.61 22.94
C ALA A 306 18.81 1.15 22.64
N LEU A 307 19.22 1.15 21.37
CA LEU A 307 20.53 1.66 20.96
C LEU A 307 20.68 3.17 21.23
N ARG A 308 19.60 3.94 21.09
CA ARG A 308 19.62 5.40 21.33
C ARG A 308 19.99 5.76 22.76
N ASP A 309 19.59 4.94 23.72
CA ASP A 309 19.82 5.18 25.13
C ASP A 309 21.26 4.77 25.60
N LEU A 310 22.01 4.12 24.71
CA LEU A 310 23.39 3.71 25.04
C LEU A 310 24.38 4.89 24.97
N PRO A 311 25.37 4.92 25.88
CA PRO A 311 26.41 5.89 25.80
C PRO A 311 27.27 5.72 24.53
N ILE A 312 27.75 6.83 24.01
CA ILE A 312 28.67 6.87 22.88
C ILE A 312 30.08 7.10 23.42
N ASP A 313 31.02 6.26 23.06
CA ASP A 313 32.40 6.38 23.42
C ASP A 313 33.16 7.50 22.70
N SER A 314 34.40 7.74 23.10
CA SER A 314 35.25 8.77 22.51
C SER A 314 35.56 8.57 21.01
N ASP A 315 35.48 7.34 20.53
CA ASP A 315 35.65 6.94 19.13
C ASP A 315 34.32 6.93 18.34
N ARG A 316 33.23 7.46 18.94
CA ARG A 316 31.86 7.51 18.40
C ARG A 316 31.23 6.14 18.18
N LYS A 317 31.67 5.13 18.90
CA LYS A 317 31.07 3.79 18.88
C LYS A 317 30.28 3.54 20.18
N LYS A 318 29.31 2.63 20.10
CA LYS A 318 28.60 2.11 21.27
C LYS A 318 29.14 0.71 21.57
N ARG A 319 29.34 0.36 22.84
CA ARG A 319 29.87 -0.94 23.26
C ARG A 319 28.97 -1.57 24.29
N LEU A 320 28.71 -2.86 24.10
CA LEU A 320 27.93 -3.70 25.00
C LEU A 320 28.74 -4.94 25.35
N GLN A 321 28.93 -5.17 26.64
CA GLN A 321 29.59 -6.37 27.14
C GLN A 321 28.54 -7.38 27.62
N PHE A 322 28.73 -8.63 27.26
CA PHE A 322 27.85 -9.74 27.60
C PHE A 322 28.65 -10.83 28.31
N ASP A 323 28.09 -11.36 29.38
CA ASP A 323 28.63 -12.54 30.03
C ASP A 323 28.45 -13.79 29.17
N SER A 324 29.30 -14.81 29.38
CA SER A 324 29.20 -16.08 28.67
C SER A 324 27.82 -16.76 28.81
N SER A 325 27.08 -16.49 29.89
CA SER A 325 25.73 -16.97 30.11
C SER A 325 24.68 -16.38 29.15
N ASP A 326 24.96 -15.24 28.51
CA ASP A 326 24.07 -14.57 27.57
C ASP A 326 24.31 -14.96 26.11
N GLN A 327 25.33 -15.81 25.85
CA GLN A 327 25.76 -16.21 24.52
C GLN A 327 24.58 -16.70 23.64
N GLY A 328 23.71 -17.56 24.17
CA GLY A 328 22.55 -18.07 23.42
C GLY A 328 21.50 -17.00 23.06
N LYS A 329 21.26 -16.03 23.96
CA LYS A 329 20.36 -14.89 23.70
C LYS A 329 20.98 -13.95 22.67
N LEU A 330 22.28 -13.69 22.81
CA LEU A 330 23.04 -12.85 21.90
C LEU A 330 23.01 -13.44 20.48
N ALA A 331 23.33 -14.72 20.31
CA ALA A 331 23.30 -15.41 19.03
C ALA A 331 21.93 -15.24 18.33
N THR A 332 20.82 -15.38 19.06
CA THR A 332 19.48 -15.13 18.51
C THR A 332 19.27 -13.69 18.06
N SER A 333 19.87 -12.72 18.78
CA SER A 333 19.75 -11.29 18.46
C SER A 333 20.63 -10.88 17.28
N LEU A 334 21.70 -11.60 16.99
CA LEU A 334 22.59 -11.29 15.85
C LEU A 334 21.88 -11.35 14.50
N LEU A 335 20.89 -12.22 14.34
CA LEU A 335 20.06 -12.25 13.11
C LEU A 335 19.31 -10.94 12.91
N GLU A 336 18.79 -10.36 13.97
CA GLU A 336 18.06 -9.09 13.87
C GLU A 336 19.02 -7.93 13.59
N PHE A 337 20.23 -7.96 14.15
CA PHE A 337 21.26 -6.98 13.82
C PHE A 337 21.71 -7.09 12.36
N LYS A 338 21.88 -8.31 11.85
CA LYS A 338 22.21 -8.56 10.43
C LYS A 338 21.18 -7.97 9.48
N LYS A 339 19.88 -7.99 9.83
CA LYS A 339 18.81 -7.36 9.04
C LYS A 339 18.85 -5.83 9.06
N MET A 340 19.67 -5.21 9.89
CA MET A 340 19.76 -3.75 10.02
C MET A 340 21.05 -3.20 9.44
N GLY A 341 22.12 -4.00 9.37
CA GLY A 341 23.42 -3.55 8.92
C GLY A 341 24.43 -4.70 8.79
N SER A 342 25.64 -4.34 8.41
CA SER A 342 26.73 -5.32 8.31
C SER A 342 27.04 -5.95 9.68
N LEU A 343 27.18 -7.25 9.71
CA LEU A 343 27.48 -8.02 10.92
C LEU A 343 28.78 -8.80 10.72
N SER A 344 29.74 -8.60 11.66
CA SER A 344 30.94 -9.41 11.82
C SER A 344 30.87 -10.10 13.17
N ALA A 345 30.93 -11.42 13.21
CA ALA A 345 30.93 -12.20 14.44
C ALA A 345 31.73 -13.50 14.26
N PRO A 346 32.22 -14.13 15.38
CA PRO A 346 32.76 -15.48 15.32
C PRO A 346 31.81 -16.47 14.68
N LYS A 347 32.32 -17.37 13.85
CA LYS A 347 31.48 -18.32 13.07
C LYS A 347 30.62 -19.19 13.98
N GLU A 348 31.09 -19.52 15.14
CA GLU A 348 30.40 -20.36 16.12
C GLU A 348 29.15 -19.69 16.69
N LEU A 349 29.06 -18.36 16.63
CA LEU A 349 27.94 -17.56 17.11
C LEU A 349 27.01 -17.11 15.98
N MET A 350 27.42 -17.26 14.72
CA MET A 350 26.57 -16.95 13.58
C MET A 350 25.44 -17.97 13.48
N ILE A 351 24.21 -17.49 13.52
CA ILE A 351 23.06 -18.34 13.25
C ILE A 351 22.96 -18.58 11.75
N HIS A 352 22.94 -19.84 11.39
CA HIS A 352 22.72 -20.27 10.02
C HIS A 352 21.22 -20.44 9.76
N GLU A 353 20.75 -19.85 8.68
CA GLU A 353 19.39 -20.07 8.18
C GLU A 353 19.25 -21.47 7.63
N PHE A 354 18.06 -22.05 7.76
CA PHE A 354 17.75 -23.36 7.23
C PHE A 354 16.47 -23.34 6.38
N GLN A 355 16.35 -24.37 5.54
CA GLN A 355 15.11 -24.64 4.82
C GLN A 355 14.49 -25.95 5.35
N PRO A 356 13.24 -25.91 5.88
CA PRO A 356 12.57 -27.14 6.28
C PRO A 356 12.05 -27.89 5.06
N HIS A 357 12.42 -29.15 4.92
CA HIS A 357 11.89 -30.06 3.90
C HIS A 357 10.99 -31.09 4.55
N PHE A 358 9.76 -31.23 4.03
CA PHE A 358 8.79 -32.21 4.48
C PHE A 358 8.60 -33.27 3.43
N SER A 359 8.62 -34.53 3.82
CA SER A 359 8.12 -35.65 3.01
C SER A 359 7.03 -36.36 3.79
N PHE A 360 5.99 -36.84 3.07
CA PHE A 360 4.83 -37.49 3.65
C PHE A 360 4.68 -38.86 3.03
N ASP A 361 4.68 -39.90 3.84
CA ASP A 361 4.47 -41.29 3.44
C ASP A 361 3.17 -41.82 4.03
N LEU A 362 2.35 -42.50 3.19
CA LEU A 362 1.15 -43.20 3.66
C LEU A 362 1.54 -44.62 4.08
N LEU A 363 1.40 -44.92 5.36
CA LEU A 363 1.71 -46.22 5.91
C LEU A 363 0.62 -47.25 5.57
N ALA A 364 0.95 -48.54 5.64
CA ALA A 364 -0.01 -49.62 5.44
C ALA A 364 -1.17 -49.65 6.48
N SER A 365 -0.96 -49.02 7.63
CA SER A 365 -1.98 -48.77 8.65
C SER A 365 -3.05 -47.77 8.24
N GLY A 366 -2.80 -46.95 7.17
CA GLY A 366 -3.63 -45.81 6.78
C GLY A 366 -3.23 -44.50 7.45
N GLU A 367 -2.22 -44.55 8.29
CA GLU A 367 -1.63 -43.35 8.93
C GLU A 367 -0.65 -42.63 7.98
N ILE A 368 -0.47 -41.33 8.17
CA ILE A 368 0.49 -40.52 7.40
C ILE A 368 1.71 -40.27 8.29
N GLU A 369 2.86 -40.73 7.84
CA GLU A 369 4.14 -40.41 8.46
C GLU A 369 4.70 -39.13 7.82
N ALA A 370 5.08 -38.13 8.63
CA ALA A 370 5.76 -36.92 8.19
C ALA A 370 7.24 -37.00 8.57
N LYS A 371 8.13 -36.88 7.60
CA LYS A 371 9.58 -36.76 7.84
C LYS A 371 9.99 -35.31 7.63
N LEU A 372 10.59 -34.71 8.64
CA LEU A 372 11.14 -33.36 8.59
C LEU A 372 12.66 -33.42 8.54
N VAL A 373 13.23 -32.66 7.61
CA VAL A 373 14.67 -32.50 7.45
C VAL A 373 14.97 -31.01 7.40
N PHE A 374 15.94 -30.55 8.17
CA PHE A 374 16.44 -29.19 8.10
C PHE A 374 17.70 -29.16 7.21
N VAL A 375 17.68 -28.33 6.19
CA VAL A 375 18.80 -28.15 5.27
C VAL A 375 19.44 -26.80 5.54
N TYR A 376 20.60 -26.81 6.16
CA TYR A 376 21.52 -25.67 6.27
C TYR A 376 22.44 -25.67 5.05
N GLU A 377 23.10 -24.57 4.73
CA GLU A 377 23.89 -24.38 3.49
C GLU A 377 24.69 -25.63 3.02
N SER A 378 25.35 -26.33 3.94
CA SER A 378 26.19 -27.49 3.63
C SER A 378 25.85 -28.74 4.46
N LEU A 379 24.85 -28.66 5.34
CA LEU A 379 24.51 -29.72 6.27
C LEU A 379 23.01 -30.04 6.23
N THR A 380 22.73 -31.33 6.15
CA THR A 380 21.34 -31.83 6.21
C THR A 380 21.17 -32.54 7.56
N VAL A 381 20.14 -32.16 8.28
CA VAL A 381 19.85 -32.62 9.64
C VAL A 381 18.48 -33.27 9.69
N ALA A 382 18.44 -34.54 10.06
CA ALA A 382 17.21 -35.34 10.03
C ALA A 382 16.80 -35.86 11.41
N SER A 383 17.62 -35.64 12.47
CA SER A 383 17.34 -36.12 13.81
C SER A 383 17.56 -35.03 14.86
N GLN A 384 16.94 -35.18 16.03
CA GLN A 384 17.12 -34.28 17.17
C GLN A 384 18.57 -34.32 17.68
N GLU A 385 19.20 -35.48 17.68
CA GLU A 385 20.59 -35.62 18.10
C GLU A 385 21.55 -34.83 17.19
N GLU A 386 21.31 -34.82 15.89
CA GLU A 386 22.06 -34.02 14.93
C GLU A 386 21.83 -32.52 15.14
N LEU A 387 20.57 -32.09 15.43
CA LEU A 387 20.27 -30.70 15.77
C LEU A 387 20.97 -30.22 17.04
N ASP A 388 21.02 -31.07 18.06
CA ASP A 388 21.66 -30.76 19.34
C ASP A 388 23.20 -30.69 19.23
N ASN A 389 23.79 -31.30 18.23
CA ASN A 389 25.21 -31.36 17.97
C ASN A 389 25.68 -30.52 16.77
N LEU A 390 24.88 -29.52 16.36
CA LEU A 390 25.28 -28.63 15.28
C LEU A 390 26.59 -27.88 15.63
N PRO A 391 27.54 -27.77 14.68
CA PRO A 391 28.81 -27.08 14.90
C PRO A 391 28.69 -25.55 14.87
N PHE A 392 27.49 -25.01 14.79
CA PHE A 392 27.15 -23.59 14.73
C PHE A 392 25.82 -23.31 15.46
N ALA A 393 25.52 -22.06 15.71
CA ALA A 393 24.25 -21.66 16.28
C ALA A 393 23.10 -21.80 15.25
N SER A 394 21.99 -22.39 15.67
CA SER A 394 20.78 -22.55 14.83
C SER A 394 19.67 -21.61 15.26
N ASP A 395 18.73 -21.28 14.35
CA ASP A 395 17.54 -20.49 14.67
C ASP A 395 16.49 -21.36 15.38
N PHE A 396 16.72 -21.58 16.66
CA PHE A 396 15.85 -22.37 17.52
C PHE A 396 14.38 -21.91 17.48
N ARG A 397 14.10 -20.61 17.32
CA ARG A 397 12.73 -20.09 17.26
C ARG A 397 12.02 -20.53 15.97
N MET A 398 12.72 -20.49 14.85
CA MET A 398 12.19 -20.97 13.60
C MET A 398 12.04 -22.48 13.57
N GLU A 399 13.00 -23.22 14.12
CA GLU A 399 12.89 -24.68 14.31
C GLU A 399 11.63 -25.02 15.10
N GLN A 400 11.42 -24.39 16.25
CA GLN A 400 10.24 -24.56 17.10
C GLN A 400 8.95 -24.23 16.36
N LYS A 401 8.92 -23.17 15.57
CA LYS A 401 7.76 -22.79 14.76
C LYS A 401 7.40 -23.87 13.75
N VAL A 402 8.39 -24.47 13.12
CA VAL A 402 8.23 -25.57 12.16
C VAL A 402 7.61 -26.78 12.87
N PHE A 403 8.13 -27.19 14.03
CA PHE A 403 7.56 -28.28 14.84
C PHE A 403 6.11 -27.97 15.29
N GLN A 404 5.86 -26.76 15.77
CA GLN A 404 4.50 -26.37 16.18
C GLN A 404 3.52 -26.40 15.01
N THR A 405 3.95 -26.08 13.80
CA THR A 405 3.11 -26.17 12.61
C THR A 405 2.68 -27.61 12.33
N LEU A 406 3.59 -28.58 12.46
CA LEU A 406 3.25 -30.01 12.33
C LEU A 406 2.27 -30.47 13.43
N LEU A 407 2.53 -30.10 14.68
CA LEU A 407 1.61 -30.43 15.80
C LEU A 407 0.21 -29.84 15.59
N GLN A 408 0.12 -28.59 15.11
CA GLN A 408 -1.17 -27.96 14.79
C GLN A 408 -1.88 -28.63 13.61
N ALA A 409 -1.13 -29.24 12.69
CA ALA A 409 -1.67 -30.05 11.59
C ALA A 409 -2.13 -31.45 12.03
N GLY A 410 -1.96 -31.80 13.33
CA GLY A 410 -2.42 -33.06 13.91
C GLY A 410 -1.40 -34.21 13.90
N PHE A 411 -0.13 -33.90 13.60
CA PHE A 411 0.95 -34.88 13.72
C PHE A 411 1.36 -35.00 15.18
N GLU A 412 1.59 -36.23 15.65
CA GLU A 412 2.20 -36.52 16.96
C GLU A 412 3.74 -36.56 16.75
N ALA A 413 4.47 -35.83 17.59
CA ALA A 413 5.92 -35.81 17.49
C ALA A 413 6.53 -36.92 18.33
N GLU A 414 7.34 -37.80 17.75
CA GLU A 414 8.24 -38.68 18.49
C GLU A 414 9.41 -37.93 19.17
N PHE A 415 9.52 -36.62 18.90
CA PHE A 415 10.60 -35.76 19.41
C PHE A 415 10.11 -34.97 20.63
N GLU A 416 10.54 -35.35 21.82
CA GLU A 416 10.54 -34.46 22.98
C GLU A 416 11.75 -33.52 22.86
N SER A 417 11.50 -32.23 22.62
CA SER A 417 12.55 -31.21 22.71
C SER A 417 13.15 -31.20 24.13
N ARG A 418 14.34 -31.77 24.30
CA ARG A 418 15.08 -31.79 25.57
C ARG A 418 16.01 -30.60 25.74
N ARG A 419 16.02 -29.62 24.86
CA ARG A 419 16.73 -28.36 25.15
C ARG A 419 16.00 -27.67 26.29
N PRO A 420 16.70 -27.35 27.41
CA PRO A 420 16.07 -26.56 28.46
C PRO A 420 15.58 -25.27 27.80
N ALA A 421 14.30 -24.97 28.01
CA ALA A 421 13.73 -23.70 27.62
C ALA A 421 14.65 -22.63 28.19
N LEU A 422 15.43 -21.97 27.34
CA LEU A 422 16.03 -20.69 27.66
C LEU A 422 14.85 -19.76 27.84
N LEU A 423 14.40 -19.63 29.07
CA LEU A 423 13.29 -18.80 29.52
C LEU A 423 13.53 -17.34 29.09
N PRO A 424 12.42 -16.58 28.92
CA PRO A 424 12.34 -15.32 28.22
C PRO A 424 13.22 -14.24 28.76
#